data_d0b24ca787768030ebcede62b46c0cae
#
_entry.id   d0b24ca787768030ebcede62b46c0cae
#
_cell.length_a   1.000
_cell.length_b   1.000
_cell.length_c   1.000
_cell.angle_alpha   90.00
_cell.angle_beta   90.00
_cell.angle_gamma   90.00
#
_symmetry.space_group_name_H-M   'P 1'
#
loop_
_entity.id
_entity.type
_entity.pdbx_description
1 polymer ?
#
loop_
_entity_poly.entity_id
_entity_poly.type
_entity_poly.pdbx_seq_one_letter_code
_entity_poly.pdbx_strand_id
1 'polypeptide(L)'
;MLLERGIVVSYETIRRWAIKFGPAYARRLRRKSPSCGDIWHLDEVVITINSEKQWLWRAVDQDGYVLDEIVQAHRDTRAAKRLLTRLLKKQGCRPKRMVTDKLRSYGAAKRTVMPDVEHRSHKGLNNRAENSHVPIRKRERMMQGFRSWSGLQRFVPVFSAVRNLFVPTRSDRSAFAIHLHRLNALVEWHSAAAMCA
;
A
#
# COMPACT_ATOMS: atom_id res chain seq x y z
N MET A 1 -5.14 25.86 7.25
CA MET A 1 -4.31 25.70 6.02
C MET A 1 -4.96 26.27 4.77
N LEU A 2 -6.15 25.81 4.28
CA LEU A 2 -6.80 26.43 3.12
C LEU A 2 -7.35 27.81 3.44
N LEU A 3 -8.01 27.97 4.60
CA LEU A 3 -8.49 29.26 5.09
C LEU A 3 -7.38 30.31 5.26
N GLU A 4 -6.19 29.91 5.73
CA GLU A 4 -5.01 30.78 5.84
C GLU A 4 -4.54 31.32 4.49
N ARG A 5 -4.90 30.62 3.41
CA ARG A 5 -4.62 31.02 2.01
C ARG A 5 -5.81 31.70 1.33
N GLY A 6 -6.83 32.09 2.10
CA GLY A 6 -8.03 32.70 1.57
C GLY A 6 -8.97 31.77 0.79
N ILE A 7 -8.71 30.44 0.83
CA ILE A 7 -9.51 29.47 0.10
C ILE A 7 -10.61 28.90 1.01
N VAL A 8 -11.83 29.33 0.77
CA VAL A 8 -13.02 28.87 1.49
C VAL A 8 -13.73 27.78 0.69
N VAL A 9 -13.63 26.55 1.16
CA VAL A 9 -14.27 25.40 0.52
C VAL A 9 -14.91 24.47 1.55
N SER A 10 -15.98 23.80 1.15
CA SER A 10 -16.64 22.81 2.00
C SER A 10 -15.80 21.52 2.10
N TYR A 11 -16.05 20.76 3.18
CA TYR A 11 -15.50 19.40 3.34
C TYR A 11 -15.82 18.51 2.11
N GLU A 12 -17.03 18.62 1.59
CA GLU A 12 -17.46 17.82 0.43
C GLU A 12 -16.70 18.21 -0.84
N THR A 13 -16.35 19.47 -1.02
CA THR A 13 -15.48 19.91 -2.13
C THR A 13 -14.11 19.25 -2.06
N ILE A 14 -13.49 19.24 -0.87
CA ILE A 14 -12.19 18.58 -0.66
C ILE A 14 -12.30 17.07 -0.95
N ARG A 15 -13.37 16.43 -0.50
CA ARG A 15 -13.63 15.01 -0.78
C ARG A 15 -13.75 14.73 -2.28
N ARG A 16 -14.50 15.56 -3.01
CA ARG A 16 -14.65 15.45 -4.47
C ARG A 16 -13.33 15.66 -5.19
N TRP A 17 -12.53 16.61 -4.78
CA TRP A 17 -11.19 16.82 -5.34
C TRP A 17 -10.28 15.61 -5.11
N ALA A 18 -10.27 15.04 -3.93
CA ALA A 18 -9.49 13.84 -3.63
C ALA A 18 -9.90 12.64 -4.53
N ILE A 19 -11.20 12.49 -4.79
CA ILE A 19 -11.71 11.45 -5.69
C ILE A 19 -11.33 11.72 -7.15
N LYS A 20 -11.46 12.97 -7.61
CA LYS A 20 -11.22 13.38 -9.00
C LYS A 20 -9.73 13.36 -9.35
N PHE A 21 -8.91 13.98 -8.54
CA PHE A 21 -7.49 14.23 -8.84
C PHE A 21 -6.54 13.21 -8.20
N GLY A 22 -6.94 12.58 -7.09
CA GLY A 22 -6.09 11.65 -6.34
C GLY A 22 -5.47 10.53 -7.18
N PRO A 23 -6.22 9.83 -8.06
CA PRO A 23 -5.63 8.78 -8.90
C PRO A 23 -4.61 9.29 -9.92
N ALA A 24 -4.83 10.47 -10.50
CA ALA A 24 -3.87 11.10 -11.41
C ALA A 24 -2.59 11.50 -10.67
N TYR A 25 -2.74 12.10 -9.50
CA TYR A 25 -1.67 12.48 -8.61
C TYR A 25 -0.83 11.27 -8.17
N ALA A 26 -1.47 10.21 -7.69
CA ALA A 26 -0.79 8.98 -7.29
C ALA A 26 0.00 8.31 -8.41
N ARG A 27 -0.43 8.47 -9.68
CA ARG A 27 0.32 7.96 -10.84
C ARG A 27 1.59 8.75 -11.14
N ARG A 28 1.63 10.03 -10.79
CA ARG A 28 2.79 10.91 -11.00
C ARG A 28 3.87 10.74 -9.95
N LEU A 29 3.49 10.32 -8.74
CA LEU A 29 4.47 10.04 -7.69
C LEU A 29 5.43 8.94 -8.13
N ARG A 30 6.71 9.20 -7.96
CA ARG A 30 7.77 8.26 -8.31
C ARG A 30 7.59 6.94 -7.57
N ARG A 31 7.71 5.85 -8.30
CA ARG A 31 7.68 4.51 -7.74
C ARG A 31 9.11 4.02 -7.54
N LYS A 32 9.33 3.27 -6.44
CA LYS A 32 10.56 2.53 -6.25
C LYS A 32 10.75 1.56 -7.43
N SER A 33 11.96 1.52 -7.99
CA SER A 33 12.30 0.53 -9.02
C SER A 33 12.19 -0.88 -8.46
N PRO A 34 11.56 -1.83 -9.17
CA PRO A 34 11.50 -3.22 -8.73
C PRO A 34 12.91 -3.82 -8.58
N SER A 35 13.09 -4.67 -7.57
CA SER A 35 14.32 -5.42 -7.36
C SER A 35 14.02 -6.91 -7.19
N CYS A 36 14.69 -7.74 -7.99
CA CYS A 36 14.60 -9.20 -7.88
C CYS A 36 15.22 -9.74 -6.57
N GLY A 37 15.98 -8.92 -5.86
CA GLY A 37 16.53 -9.24 -4.54
C GLY A 37 15.58 -8.94 -3.37
N ASP A 38 14.43 -8.36 -3.63
CA ASP A 38 13.48 -7.94 -2.59
C ASP A 38 12.87 -9.12 -1.85
N ILE A 39 12.54 -8.87 -0.57
CA ILE A 39 11.74 -9.77 0.25
C ILE A 39 10.33 -9.21 0.31
N TRP A 40 9.35 -10.00 -0.13
CA TRP A 40 7.95 -9.60 -0.06
C TRP A 40 7.31 -10.11 1.23
N HIS A 41 6.72 -9.21 1.97
CA HIS A 41 5.92 -9.50 3.16
C HIS A 41 4.44 -9.31 2.81
N LEU A 42 3.63 -10.34 2.99
CA LEU A 42 2.22 -10.33 2.64
C LEU A 42 1.36 -10.57 3.86
N ASP A 43 0.28 -9.82 3.94
CA ASP A 43 -0.72 -9.95 5.01
C ASP A 43 -2.09 -9.49 4.51
N GLU A 44 -3.14 -9.92 5.20
CA GLU A 44 -4.49 -9.46 4.95
C GLU A 44 -5.18 -9.02 6.23
N VAL A 45 -5.99 -8.01 6.10
CA VAL A 45 -6.75 -7.46 7.21
C VAL A 45 -8.21 -7.32 6.85
N VAL A 46 -9.10 -7.65 7.79
CA VAL A 46 -10.53 -7.46 7.61
C VAL A 46 -10.91 -5.99 7.75
N ILE A 47 -11.72 -5.49 6.84
CA ILE A 47 -12.38 -4.17 6.91
C ILE A 47 -13.87 -4.41 6.77
N THR A 48 -14.66 -3.86 7.69
CA THR A 48 -16.11 -3.99 7.65
C THR A 48 -16.73 -2.81 6.91
N ILE A 49 -17.57 -3.09 5.92
CA ILE A 49 -18.29 -2.09 5.12
C ILE A 49 -19.76 -2.49 5.09
N ASN A 50 -20.65 -1.64 5.63
CA ASN A 50 -22.09 -1.94 5.72
C ASN A 50 -22.38 -3.32 6.35
N SER A 51 -21.70 -3.61 7.46
CA SER A 51 -21.79 -4.90 8.17
C SER A 51 -21.22 -6.11 7.41
N GLU A 52 -20.74 -5.96 6.19
CA GLU A 52 -20.09 -7.01 5.41
C GLU A 52 -18.57 -6.98 5.59
N LYS A 53 -17.98 -8.16 5.79
CA LYS A 53 -16.52 -8.31 5.89
C LYS A 53 -15.88 -8.29 4.51
N GLN A 54 -14.91 -7.39 4.32
CA GLN A 54 -14.03 -7.33 3.16
C GLN A 54 -12.60 -7.56 3.62
N TRP A 55 -11.76 -8.10 2.77
CA TRP A 55 -10.36 -8.39 3.07
C TRP A 55 -9.46 -7.50 2.24
N LEU A 56 -8.67 -6.68 2.92
CA LEU A 56 -7.60 -5.92 2.29
C LEU A 56 -6.33 -6.76 2.32
N TRP A 57 -5.97 -7.29 1.17
CA TRP A 57 -4.74 -8.01 0.93
C TRP A 57 -3.65 -7.04 0.53
N ARG A 58 -2.50 -7.12 1.17
CA ARG A 58 -1.40 -6.18 0.95
C ARG A 58 -0.06 -6.91 0.89
N ALA A 59 0.83 -6.41 0.03
CA ALA A 59 2.21 -6.80 -0.03
C ALA A 59 3.11 -5.58 0.16
N VAL A 60 4.14 -5.73 0.97
CA VAL A 60 5.18 -4.72 1.19
C VAL A 60 6.56 -5.35 1.01
N ASP A 61 7.55 -4.54 0.68
CA ASP A 61 8.95 -5.00 0.66
C ASP A 61 9.59 -4.98 2.05
N GLN A 62 10.88 -5.29 2.11
CA GLN A 62 11.69 -5.28 3.34
C GLN A 62 11.81 -3.89 3.99
N ASP A 63 11.55 -2.81 3.26
CA ASP A 63 11.58 -1.44 3.76
C ASP A 63 10.23 -1.00 4.32
N GLY A 64 9.16 -1.73 3.98
CA GLY A 64 7.78 -1.40 4.30
C GLY A 64 7.10 -0.57 3.21
N TYR A 65 7.73 -0.45 2.03
CA TYR A 65 7.14 0.15 0.85
C TYR A 65 6.03 -0.75 0.31
N VAL A 66 4.85 -0.20 0.09
CA VAL A 66 3.69 -0.96 -0.41
C VAL A 66 3.86 -1.25 -1.90
N LEU A 67 3.99 -2.52 -2.22
CA LEU A 67 4.16 -3.01 -3.59
C LEU A 67 2.82 -3.09 -4.34
N ASP A 68 1.83 -3.73 -3.71
CA ASP A 68 0.47 -3.80 -4.23
C ASP A 68 -0.53 -4.09 -3.12
N GLU A 69 -1.80 -3.79 -3.41
CA GLU A 69 -2.90 -4.03 -2.50
C GLU A 69 -4.22 -4.18 -3.24
N ILE A 70 -5.05 -5.09 -2.77
CA ILE A 70 -6.35 -5.37 -3.38
C ILE A 70 -7.39 -5.72 -2.31
N VAL A 71 -8.60 -5.23 -2.51
CA VAL A 71 -9.74 -5.57 -1.67
C VAL A 71 -10.48 -6.75 -2.28
N GLN A 72 -10.84 -7.74 -1.48
CA GLN A 72 -11.56 -8.92 -1.92
C GLN A 72 -12.57 -9.38 -0.86
N ALA A 73 -13.66 -10.00 -1.32
CA ALA A 73 -14.71 -10.50 -0.45
C ALA A 73 -14.27 -11.74 0.36
N HIS A 74 -13.33 -12.53 -0.15
CA HIS A 74 -12.95 -13.80 0.45
C HIS A 74 -11.49 -13.84 0.90
N ARG A 75 -11.24 -14.64 1.95
CA ARG A 75 -9.91 -14.97 2.48
C ARG A 75 -9.53 -16.38 2.05
N ASP A 76 -9.30 -16.57 0.76
CA ASP A 76 -9.08 -17.88 0.16
C ASP A 76 -7.82 -17.93 -0.75
N THR A 77 -7.55 -19.10 -1.31
CA THR A 77 -6.43 -19.33 -2.21
C THR A 77 -6.56 -18.54 -3.53
N ARG A 78 -7.79 -18.30 -4.00
CA ARG A 78 -8.03 -17.51 -5.22
C ARG A 78 -7.64 -16.05 -5.00
N ALA A 79 -7.98 -15.50 -3.84
CA ALA A 79 -7.61 -14.15 -3.44
C ALA A 79 -6.08 -13.99 -3.34
N ALA A 80 -5.40 -14.92 -2.66
CA ALA A 80 -3.95 -14.96 -2.57
C ALA A 80 -3.29 -15.08 -3.95
N LYS A 81 -3.78 -15.97 -4.81
CA LYS A 81 -3.28 -16.16 -6.18
C LYS A 81 -3.44 -14.89 -7.02
N ARG A 82 -4.57 -14.20 -6.91
CA ARG A 82 -4.82 -12.93 -7.61
C ARG A 82 -3.83 -11.85 -7.18
N LEU A 83 -3.54 -11.71 -5.88
CA LEU A 83 -2.53 -10.78 -5.39
C LEU A 83 -1.15 -11.11 -5.95
N LEU A 84 -0.70 -12.37 -5.86
CA LEU A 84 0.63 -12.79 -6.33
C LEU A 84 0.79 -12.58 -7.84
N THR A 85 -0.21 -12.91 -8.63
CA THR A 85 -0.18 -12.69 -10.10
C THR A 85 -0.09 -11.21 -10.44
N ARG A 86 -0.83 -10.35 -9.71
CA ARG A 86 -0.74 -8.88 -9.89
C ARG A 86 0.64 -8.36 -9.51
N LEU A 87 1.20 -8.84 -8.41
CA LEU A 87 2.55 -8.46 -7.96
C LEU A 87 3.59 -8.78 -9.02
N LEU A 88 3.60 -10.01 -9.55
CA LEU A 88 4.55 -10.41 -10.60
C LEU A 88 4.42 -9.53 -11.84
N LYS A 89 3.19 -9.26 -12.31
CA LYS A 89 2.95 -8.37 -13.45
C LYS A 89 3.43 -6.94 -13.19
N LYS A 90 3.24 -6.43 -11.98
CA LYS A 90 3.56 -5.05 -11.62
C LYS A 90 5.06 -4.85 -11.34
N GLN A 91 5.72 -5.84 -10.74
CA GLN A 91 7.13 -5.79 -10.40
C GLN A 91 8.03 -6.27 -11.55
N GLY A 92 7.50 -7.05 -12.50
CA GLY A 92 8.26 -7.59 -13.62
C GLY A 92 9.30 -8.65 -13.23
N CYS A 93 9.45 -8.96 -11.95
CA CYS A 93 10.39 -9.95 -11.44
C CYS A 93 9.87 -10.67 -10.20
N ARG A 94 10.51 -11.80 -9.87
CA ARG A 94 10.20 -12.57 -8.65
C ARG A 94 11.03 -12.07 -7.48
N PRO A 95 10.49 -12.10 -6.24
CA PRO A 95 11.28 -11.78 -5.06
C PRO A 95 12.27 -12.89 -4.74
N LYS A 96 13.33 -12.56 -4.00
CA LYS A 96 14.21 -13.56 -3.41
C LYS A 96 13.46 -14.45 -2.40
N ARG A 97 12.54 -13.86 -1.66
CA ARG A 97 11.80 -14.56 -0.60
C ARG A 97 10.41 -13.95 -0.42
N MET A 98 9.46 -14.78 -0.06
CA MET A 98 8.13 -14.40 0.40
C MET A 98 7.98 -14.73 1.90
N VAL A 99 7.49 -13.78 2.68
CA VAL A 99 7.18 -13.95 4.10
C VAL A 99 5.69 -13.71 4.32
N THR A 100 5.02 -14.61 5.02
CA THR A 100 3.60 -14.49 5.35
C THR A 100 3.35 -14.95 6.79
N ASP A 101 2.15 -14.70 7.28
CA ASP A 101 1.61 -15.42 8.43
C ASP A 101 1.38 -16.92 8.11
N LYS A 102 0.73 -17.64 9.03
CA LYS A 102 0.44 -19.08 8.88
C LYS A 102 -0.76 -19.39 7.97
N LEU A 103 -1.30 -18.41 7.20
CA LEU A 103 -2.44 -18.65 6.32
C LEU A 103 -2.07 -19.62 5.18
N ARG A 104 -2.75 -20.77 5.15
CA ARG A 104 -2.50 -21.85 4.17
C ARG A 104 -2.69 -21.41 2.72
N SER A 105 -3.56 -20.44 2.48
CA SER A 105 -3.87 -19.89 1.15
C SER A 105 -2.63 -19.33 0.44
N TYR A 106 -1.71 -18.70 1.17
CA TYR A 106 -0.47 -18.19 0.57
C TYR A 106 0.44 -19.32 0.08
N GLY A 107 0.61 -20.37 0.88
CA GLY A 107 1.43 -21.52 0.48
C GLY A 107 0.88 -22.23 -0.78
N ALA A 108 -0.44 -22.41 -0.84
CA ALA A 108 -1.10 -23.00 -2.01
C ALA A 108 -0.98 -22.09 -3.25
N ALA A 109 -1.22 -20.81 -3.12
CA ALA A 109 -1.10 -19.84 -4.21
C ALA A 109 0.35 -19.74 -4.73
N LYS A 110 1.34 -19.70 -3.81
CA LYS A 110 2.77 -19.65 -4.13
C LYS A 110 3.21 -20.84 -4.98
N ARG A 111 2.82 -22.06 -4.62
CA ARG A 111 3.18 -23.27 -5.41
C ARG A 111 2.73 -23.19 -6.86
N THR A 112 1.61 -22.50 -7.12
CA THR A 112 1.10 -22.36 -8.50
C THR A 112 1.74 -21.18 -9.24
N VAL A 113 1.97 -20.03 -8.57
CA VAL A 113 2.33 -18.79 -9.25
C VAL A 113 3.84 -18.58 -9.32
N MET A 114 4.58 -18.99 -8.29
CA MET A 114 6.04 -18.83 -8.18
C MET A 114 6.69 -19.96 -7.37
N PRO A 115 6.72 -21.19 -7.93
CA PRO A 115 7.18 -22.39 -7.22
C PRO A 115 8.59 -22.29 -6.66
N ASP A 116 9.48 -21.59 -7.34
CA ASP A 116 10.92 -21.51 -7.02
C ASP A 116 11.27 -20.51 -5.92
N VAL A 117 10.33 -19.64 -5.51
CA VAL A 117 10.58 -18.62 -4.49
C VAL A 117 10.58 -19.23 -3.09
N GLU A 118 11.56 -18.90 -2.28
CA GLU A 118 11.59 -19.31 -0.86
C GLU A 118 10.36 -18.72 -0.12
N HIS A 119 9.63 -19.55 0.61
CA HIS A 119 8.48 -19.12 1.41
C HIS A 119 8.71 -19.40 2.89
N ARG A 120 8.70 -18.34 3.70
CA ARG A 120 8.71 -18.41 5.15
C ARG A 120 7.34 -18.07 5.70
N SER A 121 6.66 -19.07 6.24
CA SER A 121 5.36 -18.92 6.89
C SER A 121 5.54 -18.96 8.40
N HIS A 122 5.63 -17.79 9.03
CA HIS A 122 5.80 -17.67 10.48
C HIS A 122 5.26 -16.34 10.97
N LYS A 123 4.39 -16.38 12.01
CA LYS A 123 3.73 -15.19 12.57
C LYS A 123 4.72 -14.11 13.00
N GLY A 124 5.78 -14.47 13.75
CA GLY A 124 6.77 -13.50 14.26
C GLY A 124 7.70 -12.89 13.21
N LEU A 125 7.70 -13.37 11.96
CA LEU A 125 8.51 -12.80 10.87
C LEU A 125 7.75 -11.77 10.02
N ASN A 126 6.43 -11.66 10.17
CA ASN A 126 5.59 -10.86 9.29
C ASN A 126 5.23 -9.47 9.84
N ASN A 127 5.87 -9.02 10.91
CA ASN A 127 5.61 -7.72 11.54
C ASN A 127 5.64 -6.54 10.56
N ARG A 128 6.36 -6.66 9.45
CA ARG A 128 6.40 -5.64 8.39
C ARG A 128 5.04 -5.44 7.74
N ALA A 129 4.44 -6.53 7.30
CA ALA A 129 3.13 -6.48 6.67
C ALA A 129 2.06 -6.09 7.71
N GLU A 130 2.10 -6.64 8.90
CA GLU A 130 1.19 -6.27 10.00
C GLU A 130 1.26 -4.77 10.30
N ASN A 131 2.46 -4.21 10.49
CA ASN A 131 2.65 -2.78 10.75
C ASN A 131 2.21 -1.90 9.57
N SER A 132 2.23 -2.41 8.35
CA SER A 132 1.78 -1.67 7.16
C SER A 132 0.29 -1.37 7.19
N HIS A 133 -0.51 -2.14 7.92
CA HIS A 133 -1.95 -1.93 8.07
C HIS A 133 -2.29 -0.85 9.11
N VAL A 134 -1.41 -0.56 10.08
CA VAL A 134 -1.67 0.39 11.16
C VAL A 134 -2.13 1.77 10.65
N PRO A 135 -1.49 2.39 9.64
CA PRO A 135 -1.91 3.68 9.14
C PRO A 135 -3.28 3.66 8.44
N ILE A 136 -3.63 2.57 7.76
CA ILE A 136 -4.97 2.43 7.16
C ILE A 136 -6.02 2.29 8.24
N ARG A 137 -5.76 1.48 9.27
CA ARG A 137 -6.65 1.34 10.43
C ARG A 137 -6.87 2.66 11.15
N LYS A 138 -5.81 3.47 11.30
CA LYS A 138 -5.92 4.81 11.86
C LYS A 138 -6.82 5.70 10.98
N ARG A 139 -6.65 5.66 9.66
CA ARG A 139 -7.48 6.43 8.72
C ARG A 139 -8.93 5.95 8.70
N GLU A 140 -9.15 4.64 8.67
CA GLU A 140 -10.48 4.04 8.75
C GLU A 140 -11.25 4.57 9.97
N ARG A 141 -10.62 4.54 11.14
CA ARG A 141 -11.22 5.08 12.38
C ARG A 141 -11.52 6.57 12.31
N MET A 142 -10.56 7.37 11.81
CA MET A 142 -10.75 8.84 11.68
C MET A 142 -11.86 9.20 10.69
N MET A 143 -12.06 8.40 9.64
CA MET A 143 -13.12 8.60 8.64
C MET A 143 -14.44 7.94 9.03
N GLN A 144 -14.51 7.31 10.21
CA GLN A 144 -15.67 6.55 10.67
C GLN A 144 -16.08 5.41 9.71
N GLY A 145 -15.07 4.73 9.15
CA GLY A 145 -15.23 3.61 8.23
C GLY A 145 -15.34 3.99 6.76
N PHE A 146 -15.50 2.97 5.92
CA PHE A 146 -15.74 3.10 4.49
C PHE A 146 -17.21 2.77 4.19
N ARG A 147 -17.83 3.52 3.28
CA ARG A 147 -19.25 3.34 2.92
C ARG A 147 -19.46 2.41 1.72
N SER A 148 -18.40 2.06 0.99
CA SER A 148 -18.49 1.15 -0.16
C SER A 148 -17.16 0.47 -0.45
N TRP A 149 -17.23 -0.74 -0.99
CA TRP A 149 -16.08 -1.50 -1.49
C TRP A 149 -15.29 -0.70 -2.55
N SER A 150 -15.98 -0.12 -3.52
CA SER A 150 -15.35 0.68 -4.58
C SER A 150 -14.67 1.94 -4.03
N GLY A 151 -15.23 2.54 -2.97
CA GLY A 151 -14.62 3.67 -2.27
C GLY A 151 -13.31 3.28 -1.61
N LEU A 152 -13.28 2.16 -0.88
CA LEU A 152 -12.07 1.61 -0.29
C LEU A 152 -11.02 1.28 -1.37
N GLN A 153 -11.40 0.55 -2.43
CA GLN A 153 -10.49 0.15 -3.50
C GLN A 153 -9.86 1.35 -4.24
N ARG A 154 -10.57 2.48 -4.33
CA ARG A 154 -10.03 3.74 -4.90
C ARG A 154 -9.13 4.48 -3.92
N PHE A 155 -9.49 4.49 -2.64
CA PHE A 155 -8.75 5.20 -1.60
C PHE A 155 -7.36 4.61 -1.35
N VAL A 156 -7.31 3.28 -1.21
CA VAL A 156 -6.11 2.55 -0.75
C VAL A 156 -4.88 2.82 -1.64
N PRO A 157 -4.93 2.72 -2.99
CA PRO A 157 -3.77 2.98 -3.84
C PRO A 157 -3.26 4.42 -3.77
N VAL A 158 -4.17 5.39 -3.64
CA VAL A 158 -3.79 6.82 -3.51
C VAL A 158 -3.10 7.04 -2.17
N PHE A 159 -3.68 6.52 -1.10
CA PHE A 159 -3.12 6.64 0.24
C PHE A 159 -1.73 5.99 0.35
N SER A 160 -1.58 4.80 -0.23
CA SER A 160 -0.31 4.08 -0.22
C SER A 160 0.75 4.73 -1.11
N ALA A 161 0.38 5.29 -2.27
CA ALA A 161 1.31 6.02 -3.11
C ALA A 161 1.91 7.24 -2.37
N VAL A 162 1.06 8.00 -1.68
CA VAL A 162 1.51 9.14 -0.87
C VAL A 162 2.41 8.68 0.28
N ARG A 163 2.03 7.62 0.98
CA ARG A 163 2.85 7.11 2.09
C ARG A 163 4.20 6.57 1.63
N ASN A 164 4.21 5.88 0.52
CA ASN A 164 5.42 5.28 -0.04
C ASN A 164 6.49 6.34 -0.32
N LEU A 165 6.10 7.55 -0.68
CA LEU A 165 7.01 8.67 -0.90
C LEU A 165 7.89 8.96 0.33
N PHE A 166 7.35 8.74 1.53
CA PHE A 166 8.02 9.02 2.81
C PHE A 166 8.62 7.77 3.49
N VAL A 167 8.69 6.63 2.80
CA VAL A 167 9.31 5.39 3.32
C VAL A 167 10.81 5.41 2.98
N PRO A 168 11.70 5.61 3.97
CA PRO A 168 13.14 5.57 3.73
C PRO A 168 13.62 4.14 3.49
N THR A 169 14.67 3.98 2.71
CA THR A 169 15.33 2.68 2.54
C THR A 169 16.02 2.25 3.83
N ARG A 170 16.20 0.94 4.03
CA ARG A 170 16.82 0.39 5.25
C ARG A 170 18.30 0.76 5.41
N SER A 171 19.01 0.99 4.31
CA SER A 171 20.40 1.41 4.30
C SER A 171 20.60 2.80 4.90
N ASP A 172 19.59 3.68 4.81
CA ASP A 172 19.71 5.09 5.16
C ASP A 172 18.93 5.39 6.46
N ARG A 173 19.41 4.86 7.59
CA ARG A 173 18.73 5.04 8.88
C ARG A 173 19.34 6.07 9.81
N SER A 174 20.38 6.78 9.38
CA SER A 174 20.87 7.92 10.15
C SER A 174 19.79 9.01 10.20
N ALA A 175 19.76 9.77 11.29
CA ALA A 175 18.81 10.89 11.43
C ALA A 175 18.93 11.87 10.27
N PHE A 176 20.15 12.13 9.82
CA PHE A 176 20.44 13.00 8.68
C PHE A 176 19.89 12.43 7.36
N ALA A 177 20.14 11.15 7.07
CA ALA A 177 19.63 10.52 5.84
C ALA A 177 18.11 10.48 5.80
N ILE A 178 17.46 10.22 6.92
CA ILE A 178 15.99 10.27 7.04
C ILE A 178 15.47 11.69 6.81
N HIS A 179 16.17 12.70 7.32
CA HIS A 179 15.80 14.11 7.10
C HIS A 179 15.92 14.49 5.63
N LEU A 180 17.04 14.15 5.00
CA LEU A 180 17.28 14.41 3.57
C LEU A 180 16.24 13.68 2.70
N HIS A 181 15.94 12.41 3.00
CA HIS A 181 14.87 11.65 2.32
C HIS A 181 13.52 12.37 2.40
N ARG A 182 13.16 12.92 3.57
CA ARG A 182 11.90 13.67 3.74
C ARG A 182 11.88 14.96 2.94
N LEU A 183 12.99 15.68 2.88
CA LEU A 183 13.11 16.89 2.05
C LEU A 183 12.93 16.56 0.56
N ASN A 184 13.61 15.54 0.07
CA ASN A 184 13.45 15.06 -1.31
C ASN A 184 12.03 14.61 -1.61
N ALA A 185 11.38 13.92 -0.68
CA ALA A 185 9.99 13.52 -0.79
C ALA A 185 9.03 14.74 -0.90
N LEU A 186 9.30 15.82 -0.18
CA LEU A 186 8.53 17.06 -0.28
C LEU A 186 8.75 17.75 -1.64
N VAL A 187 9.97 17.78 -2.16
CA VAL A 187 10.25 18.32 -3.50
C VAL A 187 9.49 17.54 -4.57
N GLU A 188 9.53 16.20 -4.51
CA GLU A 188 8.78 15.34 -5.43
C GLU A 188 7.26 15.54 -5.29
N TRP A 189 6.77 15.71 -4.07
CA TRP A 189 5.38 16.06 -3.80
C TRP A 189 4.97 17.36 -4.49
N HIS A 190 5.77 18.42 -4.35
CA HIS A 190 5.50 19.71 -4.98
C HIS A 190 5.53 19.62 -6.51
N SER A 191 6.51 18.91 -7.08
CA SER A 191 6.60 18.68 -8.52
C SER A 191 5.37 17.95 -9.07
N ALA A 192 4.94 16.88 -8.41
CA ALA A 192 3.74 16.14 -8.81
C ALA A 192 2.45 16.98 -8.68
N ALA A 193 2.39 17.93 -7.73
CA ALA A 193 1.26 18.84 -7.55
C ALA A 193 1.24 19.94 -8.61
N ALA A 194 2.38 20.53 -8.95
CA ALA A 194 2.48 21.61 -9.95
C ALA A 194 2.04 21.18 -11.35
N MET A 195 2.22 19.92 -11.71
CA MET A 195 1.75 19.36 -12.99
C MET A 195 0.22 19.12 -13.03
N CYS A 196 -0.51 19.43 -11.96
CA CYS A 196 -1.97 19.32 -11.89
C CYS A 196 -2.69 20.67 -12.09
N ALA A 197 -1.97 21.74 -12.13
CA ALA A 197 -2.44 23.10 -12.47
C ALA A 197 -2.29 23.29 -13.97
#